data_9c059271749e3c8ecb849a11ac58a4e3
#
_entry.id   9c059271749e3c8ecb849a11ac58a4e3
#
_cell.length_a   1.000
_cell.length_b   1.000
_cell.length_c   1.000
_cell.angle_alpha   90.00
_cell.angle_beta   90.00
_cell.angle_gamma   90.00
#
_symmetry.space_group_name_H-M   'P 1'
#
loop_
_entity.id
_entity.type
_entity.pdbx_description
1 polymer ?
#
loop_
_entity_poly.entity_id
_entity_poly.type
_entity_poly.pdbx_seq_one_letter_code
_entity_poly.pdbx_strand_id
1 'polypeptide(L)' 'SPNVVNACTYAREKKAVILSMTGFSGGQLKKLSDVCLHVACNEYEKVEDLHMTAIHMLVSYFKKSEGAV' A
#
# COMPACT_ATOMS: atom_id res chain seq x y z
N SER A 1 1.87 -10.74 6.31
CA SER A 1 0.61 -11.38 6.62
C SER A 1 0.18 -12.31 5.49
N PRO A 2 -0.08 -13.60 5.76
CA PRO A 2 -0.48 -14.54 4.71
C PRO A 2 -1.76 -14.12 3.99
N ASN A 3 -2.70 -13.50 4.69
CA ASN A 3 -3.94 -13.06 4.09
C ASN A 3 -3.72 -12.00 3.02
N VAL A 4 -2.84 -11.06 3.30
CA VAL A 4 -2.53 -9.98 2.36
C VAL A 4 -1.78 -10.53 1.15
N VAL A 5 -0.81 -11.42 1.39
CA VAL A 5 -0.05 -12.04 0.32
C VAL A 5 -0.97 -12.85 -0.60
N ASN A 6 -1.89 -13.62 -0.03
CA ASN A 6 -2.85 -14.39 -0.81
C ASN A 6 -3.77 -13.50 -1.64
N ALA A 7 -4.21 -12.39 -1.08
CA ALA A 7 -5.03 -11.43 -1.82
C ALA A 7 -4.26 -10.84 -3.00
N CYS A 8 -2.99 -10.51 -2.82
CA CYS A 8 -2.16 -9.99 -3.89
C CYS A 8 -1.93 -11.01 -4.99
N THR A 9 -1.70 -12.26 -4.62
CA THR A 9 -1.53 -13.34 -5.60
C THR A 9 -2.78 -13.48 -6.45
N TYR A 10 -3.95 -13.48 -5.82
CA TYR A 10 -5.21 -13.54 -6.54
C TYR A 10 -5.38 -12.34 -7.48
N ALA A 11 -5.05 -11.14 -6.99
CA ALA A 11 -5.18 -9.92 -7.79
C ALA A 11 -4.28 -9.97 -9.03
N ARG A 12 -3.06 -10.50 -8.89
CA ARG A 12 -2.17 -10.63 -10.03
C ARG A 12 -2.70 -11.61 -11.07
N GLU A 13 -3.31 -12.69 -10.62
CA GLU A 13 -3.96 -13.64 -11.53
C GLU A 13 -5.07 -12.98 -12.33
N LYS A 14 -5.74 -12.00 -11.75
CA LYS A 14 -6.79 -11.24 -12.41
C LYS A 14 -6.25 -10.03 -13.16
N LYS A 15 -4.94 -9.88 -13.24
CA LYS A 15 -4.23 -8.79 -13.93
C LYS A 15 -4.54 -7.40 -13.35
N ALA A 16 -4.82 -7.35 -12.06
CA ALA A 16 -5.01 -6.08 -11.37
C ALA A 16 -3.67 -5.43 -11.08
N VAL A 17 -3.65 -4.10 -11.04
CA VAL A 17 -2.48 -3.35 -10.59
C VAL A 17 -2.47 -3.34 -9.07
N ILE A 18 -1.34 -3.66 -8.47
CA ILE A 18 -1.21 -3.74 -7.02
C ILE A 18 -0.41 -2.56 -6.50
N LEU A 19 -1.05 -1.76 -5.66
CA LEU A 19 -0.39 -0.70 -4.91
C LEU A 19 -0.35 -1.14 -3.45
N SER A 20 0.82 -1.07 -2.84
CA SER A 20 0.96 -1.50 -1.46
C SER A 20 1.74 -0.51 -0.63
N MET A 21 1.55 -0.60 0.69
CA MET A 21 2.32 0.15 1.66
C MET A 21 2.89 -0.85 2.64
N THR A 22 4.20 -0.82 2.81
CA THR A 22 4.90 -1.78 3.64
C THR A 22 5.82 -1.10 4.63
N GLY A 23 6.20 -1.85 5.65
CA GLY A 23 7.20 -1.42 6.61
C GLY A 23 8.19 -2.54 6.85
N PHE A 24 9.06 -2.35 7.80
CA PHE A 24 10.06 -3.35 8.16
C PHE A 24 10.90 -3.74 6.94
N SER A 25 10.98 -5.02 6.61
CA SER A 25 11.72 -5.48 5.43
C SER A 25 10.91 -5.41 4.14
N GLY A 26 9.60 -5.20 4.26
CA GLY A 26 8.70 -5.22 3.11
C GLY A 26 8.16 -6.60 2.79
N GLY A 27 8.89 -7.66 3.11
CA GLY A 27 8.46 -9.04 2.90
C GLY A 27 8.08 -9.35 1.46
N GLN A 28 7.20 -10.32 1.29
CA GLN A 28 6.73 -10.73 -0.03
C GLN A 28 5.83 -9.69 -0.68
N LEU A 29 5.12 -8.92 0.11
CA LEU A 29 4.21 -7.90 -0.42
C LEU A 29 4.96 -6.87 -1.26
N LYS A 30 6.15 -6.48 -0.82
CA LYS A 30 6.98 -5.53 -1.57
C LYS A 30 7.32 -6.07 -2.95
N LYS A 31 7.61 -7.38 -3.04
CA LYS A 31 7.97 -8.03 -4.30
C LYS A 31 6.78 -8.23 -5.23
N LEU A 32 5.60 -8.44 -4.66
CA LEU A 32 4.39 -8.72 -5.43
C LEU A 32 3.71 -7.46 -5.95
N SER A 33 4.10 -6.30 -5.48
CA SER A 33 3.43 -5.05 -5.80
C SER A 33 3.99 -4.41 -7.07
N ASP A 34 3.12 -3.78 -7.82
CA ASP A 34 3.54 -2.97 -8.97
C ASP A 34 4.13 -1.64 -8.50
N VAL A 35 3.52 -1.05 -7.49
CA VAL A 35 4.04 0.14 -6.82
C VAL A 35 3.98 -0.09 -5.33
N CYS A 36 5.07 0.19 -4.64
CA CYS A 36 5.14 -0.03 -3.20
C CYS A 36 5.71 1.20 -2.49
N LEU A 37 4.94 1.74 -1.55
CA LEU A 37 5.44 2.74 -0.63
C LEU A 37 6.02 1.98 0.57
N HIS A 38 7.34 1.91 0.62
CA HIS A 38 8.03 1.18 1.66
C HIS A 38 8.63 2.13 2.70
N VAL A 39 8.32 1.90 3.96
CA VAL A 39 8.90 2.66 5.07
C VAL A 39 9.96 1.79 5.73
N ALA A 40 11.22 2.15 5.57
CA ALA A 40 12.34 1.38 6.13
C ALA A 40 12.48 1.68 7.62
N CYS A 41 11.56 1.17 8.41
CA CYS A 41 11.48 1.42 9.83
C CYS A 41 10.91 0.19 10.51
N ASN A 42 11.40 -0.12 11.71
CA ASN A 42 10.97 -1.29 12.46
C ASN A 42 10.08 -0.94 13.65
N GLU A 43 9.51 0.25 13.66
CA GLU A 43 8.58 0.67 14.71
C GLU A 43 7.16 0.78 14.15
N TYR A 44 6.26 -0.06 14.63
CA TYR A 44 4.88 -0.13 14.13
C TYR A 44 4.18 1.21 14.11
N GLU A 45 4.30 1.96 15.18
CA GLU A 45 3.58 3.25 15.31
C GLU A 45 3.98 4.20 14.20
N LYS A 46 5.28 4.28 13.92
CA LYS A 46 5.79 5.18 12.89
C LYS A 46 5.42 4.73 11.49
N VAL A 47 5.47 3.42 11.25
CA VAL A 47 5.08 2.86 9.94
C VAL A 47 3.62 3.14 9.69
N GLU A 48 2.76 2.88 10.67
CA GLU A 48 1.33 3.11 10.53
C GLU A 48 0.99 4.58 10.34
N ASP A 49 1.65 5.47 11.07
CA ASP A 49 1.43 6.91 10.91
C ASP A 49 1.76 7.38 9.50
N LEU A 50 2.88 6.91 8.96
CA LEU A 50 3.28 7.30 7.61
C LEU A 50 2.33 6.72 6.56
N HIS A 51 1.88 5.49 6.74
CA HIS A 51 0.90 4.88 5.85
C HIS A 51 -0.42 5.65 5.86
N MET A 52 -0.89 6.05 7.04
CA MET A 52 -2.13 6.84 7.15
C MET A 52 -1.99 8.20 6.48
N THR A 53 -0.84 8.84 6.64
CA THR A 53 -0.58 10.10 5.97
C THR A 53 -0.66 9.94 4.46
N ALA A 54 -0.06 8.89 3.92
CA ALA A 54 -0.10 8.62 2.48
C ALA A 54 -1.53 8.36 2.01
N ILE A 55 -2.31 7.62 2.78
CA ILE A 55 -3.71 7.33 2.44
C ILE A 55 -4.51 8.63 2.39
N HIS A 56 -4.32 9.51 3.36
CA HIS A 56 -5.03 10.80 3.39
C HIS A 56 -4.68 11.66 2.18
N MET A 57 -3.41 11.64 1.77
CA MET A 57 -2.98 12.37 0.58
C MET A 57 -3.62 11.81 -0.69
N LEU A 58 -3.72 10.49 -0.79
CA LEU A 58 -4.37 9.86 -1.93
C LEU A 58 -5.85 10.20 -1.99
N VAL A 59 -6.54 10.16 -0.85
CA VAL A 59 -7.95 10.52 -0.78
C VAL A 59 -8.16 11.97 -1.23
N SER A 60 -7.32 12.88 -0.76
CA SER A 60 -7.39 14.29 -1.17
C SER A 60 -7.17 14.46 -2.66
N TYR A 61 -6.22 13.73 -3.21
CA TYR A 61 -5.93 13.77 -4.64
C TYR A 61 -7.14 13.30 -5.47
N PHE A 62 -7.73 12.18 -5.09
CA PHE A 62 -8.86 11.64 -5.83
C PHE A 62 -10.08 12.55 -5.75
N LYS A 63 -10.33 13.16 -4.61
CA LYS A 63 -11.43 14.11 -4.47
C LYS A 63 -11.27 15.28 -5.43
N LYS A 64 -10.06 15.81 -5.55
CA LYS A 64 -9.79 16.91 -6.48
C LYS A 64 -9.91 16.48 -7.93
N SER A 65 -9.35 15.33 -8.27
CA SER A 65 -9.33 14.83 -9.64
C SER A 65 -10.72 14.59 -10.17
N GLU A 66 -11.64 14.13 -9.33
CA GLU A 66 -12.99 13.79 -9.76
C GLU A 66 -13.99 14.93 -9.52
N GLY A 67 -13.53 16.01 -8.97
CA GLY A 67 -14.43 17.12 -8.62
C GLY A 67 -15.35 16.81 -7.46
N ALA A 68 -15.08 15.75 -6.73
CA ALA A 68 -15.88 15.33 -5.59
C ALA A 68 -15.35 15.98 -4.32
N VAL A 69 -15.80 17.14 -4.01
CA VAL A 69 -15.26 17.88 -2.87
C VAL A 69 -16.29 18.03 -1.80
#